data_49482e6746b92bf5e6b340557cf153fa
#
_entry.id   49482e6746b92bf5e6b340557cf153fa
#
_cell.length_a   1.000
_cell.length_b   1.000
_cell.length_c   1.000
_cell.angle_alpha   90.00
_cell.angle_beta   90.00
_cell.angle_gamma   90.00
#
_symmetry.space_group_name_H-M   'P 1'
#
loop_
_entity.id
_entity.type
_entity.pdbx_description
1 polymer ?
#
loop_
_entity_poly.entity_id
_entity_poly.type
_entity_poly.pdbx_seq_one_letter_code
_entity_poly.pdbx_strand_id
1 'polypeptide(L)'
;MKQLSLARMGALALAISAMTGAYAADTKSVAVTAIVEHPALDAVRDGVKDALKAAGYEDGKNLKWQYQSAQGNTGTAAQIARKFIGDKPDAIVAIATPSAQAVIASTKTVPVVFSAVTDPVAAKLVKDWEP
;
A
#
# COMPACT_ATOMS: atom_id res chain seq x y z
N MET A 1 -21.23 76.52 -17.75
CA MET A 1 -21.48 75.36 -16.90
C MET A 1 -21.32 74.08 -17.73
N LYS A 2 -20.18 73.47 -17.62
CA LYS A 2 -19.87 72.27 -18.42
C LYS A 2 -19.68 71.10 -17.49
N GLN A 3 -20.53 70.13 -17.63
CA GLN A 3 -20.45 68.87 -16.93
C GLN A 3 -19.29 68.06 -17.49
N LEU A 4 -18.30 67.78 -16.70
CA LEU A 4 -17.25 66.87 -17.02
C LEU A 4 -17.69 65.48 -16.67
N SER A 5 -17.97 64.70 -17.71
CA SER A 5 -18.18 63.27 -17.59
C SER A 5 -16.85 62.57 -17.36
N LEU A 6 -16.63 62.14 -16.14
CA LEU A 6 -15.54 61.23 -15.83
C LEU A 6 -15.95 59.83 -16.18
N ALA A 7 -15.45 59.36 -17.31
CA ALA A 7 -15.53 57.95 -17.66
C ALA A 7 -14.66 57.14 -16.71
N ARG A 8 -15.30 56.41 -15.82
CA ARG A 8 -14.65 55.39 -14.99
C ARG A 8 -14.45 54.13 -15.82
N MET A 9 -13.26 53.99 -16.35
CA MET A 9 -12.80 52.69 -16.85
C MET A 9 -12.58 51.78 -15.65
N GLY A 10 -13.53 50.91 -15.42
CA GLY A 10 -13.36 49.81 -14.50
C GLY A 10 -12.46 48.74 -15.13
N ALA A 11 -11.25 48.65 -14.63
CA ALA A 11 -10.38 47.54 -14.95
C ALA A 11 -10.96 46.28 -14.27
N LEU A 12 -11.59 45.45 -15.07
CA LEU A 12 -12.04 44.10 -14.66
C LEU A 12 -10.80 43.23 -14.60
N ALA A 13 -10.16 43.14 -13.44
CA ALA A 13 -9.14 42.17 -13.20
C ALA A 13 -9.80 40.79 -13.12
N LEU A 14 -9.75 40.02 -14.21
CA LEU A 14 -10.04 38.60 -14.19
C LEU A 14 -8.98 37.90 -13.33
N ALA A 15 -9.29 37.69 -12.07
CA ALA A 15 -8.54 36.73 -11.25
C ALA A 15 -8.89 35.33 -11.77
N ILE A 16 -8.06 34.82 -12.67
CA ILE A 16 -8.07 33.41 -13.01
C ILE A 16 -7.46 32.69 -11.81
N SER A 17 -8.32 32.33 -10.88
CA SER A 17 -7.99 31.35 -9.87
C SER A 17 -7.73 30.04 -10.58
N ALA A 18 -6.47 29.76 -10.83
CA ALA A 18 -6.02 28.43 -11.20
C ALA A 18 -6.37 27.53 -10.02
N MET A 19 -7.54 26.90 -10.07
CA MET A 19 -7.82 25.73 -9.27
C MET A 19 -6.86 24.64 -9.77
N THR A 20 -5.67 24.62 -9.21
CA THR A 20 -4.88 23.41 -9.19
C THR A 20 -5.67 22.44 -8.34
N GLY A 21 -6.54 21.67 -8.97
CA GLY A 21 -7.11 20.51 -8.35
C GLY A 21 -5.95 19.64 -7.90
N ALA A 22 -5.63 19.71 -6.62
CA ALA A 22 -4.83 18.69 -6.01
C ALA A 22 -5.65 17.41 -6.15
N TYR A 23 -5.36 16.63 -7.18
CA TYR A 23 -5.79 15.25 -7.21
C TYR A 23 -5.15 14.63 -5.98
N ALA A 24 -5.95 14.44 -4.92
CA ALA A 24 -5.53 13.61 -3.81
C ALA A 24 -5.19 12.27 -4.42
N ALA A 25 -3.91 11.90 -4.45
CA ALA A 25 -3.51 10.59 -4.89
C ALA A 25 -4.29 9.58 -4.05
N ASP A 26 -4.97 8.63 -4.71
CA ASP A 26 -5.74 7.61 -4.03
C ASP A 26 -4.86 6.95 -2.97
N THR A 27 -5.30 6.97 -1.73
CA THR A 27 -4.58 6.30 -0.64
C THR A 27 -4.58 4.81 -0.89
N LYS A 28 -3.40 4.22 -1.01
CA LYS A 28 -3.23 2.77 -1.15
C LYS A 28 -3.06 2.12 0.21
N SER A 29 -3.47 0.88 0.32
CA SER A 29 -3.39 0.09 1.54
C SER A 29 -2.54 -1.15 1.29
N VAL A 30 -1.47 -1.30 2.07
CA VAL A 30 -0.58 -2.46 2.02
C VAL A 30 -0.48 -3.06 3.42
N ALA A 31 -0.78 -4.34 3.52
CA ALA A 31 -0.65 -5.11 4.73
C ALA A 31 0.51 -6.09 4.61
N VAL A 32 1.38 -6.12 5.61
CA VAL A 32 2.58 -6.96 5.63
C VAL A 32 2.56 -7.89 6.82
N THR A 33 2.84 -9.16 6.60
CA THR A 33 2.95 -10.14 7.69
C THR A 33 4.20 -10.99 7.54
N ALA A 34 4.83 -11.30 8.67
CA ALA A 34 5.93 -12.23 8.77
C ALA A 34 5.60 -13.33 9.78
N ILE A 35 6.14 -14.53 9.59
CA ILE A 35 5.91 -15.64 10.54
C ILE A 35 6.54 -15.35 11.90
N VAL A 36 7.66 -14.67 11.93
CA VAL A 36 8.41 -14.34 13.15
C VAL A 36 9.24 -13.08 12.90
N GLU A 37 9.57 -12.37 13.94
CA GLU A 37 10.53 -11.27 13.89
C GLU A 37 11.94 -11.86 13.89
N HIS A 38 12.69 -11.53 12.85
CA HIS A 38 14.06 -11.95 12.66
C HIS A 38 14.79 -10.93 11.77
N PRO A 39 16.04 -10.56 12.02
CA PRO A 39 16.73 -9.51 11.28
C PRO A 39 16.65 -9.65 9.75
N ALA A 40 16.76 -10.87 9.22
CA ALA A 40 16.64 -11.10 7.79
C ALA A 40 15.24 -10.85 7.24
N LEU A 41 14.19 -11.19 8.00
CA LEU A 41 12.79 -10.96 7.60
C LEU A 41 12.38 -9.50 7.82
N ASP A 42 12.90 -8.88 8.85
CA ASP A 42 12.72 -7.45 9.13
C ASP A 42 13.33 -6.59 8.01
N ALA A 43 14.50 -6.98 7.50
CA ALA A 43 15.12 -6.32 6.36
C ALA A 43 14.24 -6.40 5.09
N VAL A 44 13.53 -7.52 4.88
CA VAL A 44 12.56 -7.64 3.77
C VAL A 44 11.39 -6.67 3.97
N ARG A 45 10.81 -6.63 5.17
CA ARG A 45 9.74 -5.69 5.53
C ARG A 45 10.16 -4.24 5.28
N ASP A 46 11.32 -3.88 5.78
CA ASP A 46 11.84 -2.51 5.68
C ASP A 46 12.15 -2.15 4.21
N GLY A 47 12.72 -3.10 3.44
CA GLY A 47 12.95 -2.93 2.01
C GLY A 47 11.66 -2.71 1.21
N VAL A 48 10.57 -3.38 1.56
CA VAL A 48 9.25 -3.14 0.94
C VAL A 48 8.78 -1.72 1.24
N LYS A 49 8.90 -1.27 2.48
CA LYS A 49 8.52 0.09 2.88
C LYS A 49 9.35 1.16 2.16
N ASP A 50 10.65 0.95 2.06
CA ASP A 50 11.56 1.85 1.37
C ASP A 50 11.28 1.91 -0.14
N ALA A 51 10.99 0.78 -0.77
CA ALA A 51 10.63 0.72 -2.18
C ALA A 51 9.31 1.46 -2.47
N LEU A 52 8.31 1.31 -1.61
CA LEU A 52 7.06 2.04 -1.72
C LEU A 52 7.28 3.54 -1.56
N LYS A 53 8.11 3.96 -0.61
CA LYS A 53 8.48 5.37 -0.44
C LYS A 53 9.21 5.92 -1.67
N ALA A 54 10.14 5.18 -2.23
CA ALA A 54 10.84 5.56 -3.47
C ALA A 54 9.89 5.68 -4.66
N ALA A 55 8.80 4.91 -4.68
CA ALA A 55 7.73 4.99 -5.68
C ALA A 55 6.70 6.10 -5.40
N GLY A 56 6.89 6.90 -4.35
CA GLY A 56 6.02 8.01 -4.00
C GLY A 56 4.90 7.69 -3.01
N TYR A 57 4.91 6.50 -2.40
CA TYR A 57 3.92 6.10 -1.39
C TYR A 57 4.51 6.23 0.01
N GLU A 58 3.97 7.14 0.81
CA GLU A 58 4.42 7.38 2.18
C GLU A 58 3.33 7.06 3.20
N ASP A 59 3.72 6.31 4.22
CA ASP A 59 2.85 5.99 5.34
C ASP A 59 2.31 7.25 6.02
N GLY A 60 1.00 7.31 6.21
CA GLY A 60 0.29 8.45 6.79
C GLY A 60 -0.04 9.59 5.81
N LYS A 61 0.45 9.55 4.55
CA LYS A 61 0.10 10.51 3.50
C LYS A 61 -0.84 9.91 2.47
N ASN A 62 -0.34 8.99 1.67
CA ASN A 62 -1.06 8.29 0.60
C ASN A 62 -0.89 6.77 0.66
N LEU A 63 -0.35 6.26 1.76
CA LEU A 63 -0.18 4.84 2.05
C LEU A 63 -0.74 4.54 3.44
N LYS A 64 -1.61 3.56 3.52
CA LYS A 64 -2.00 2.92 4.77
C LYS A 64 -1.16 1.65 4.91
N TRP A 65 -0.17 1.69 5.80
CA TRP A 65 0.74 0.60 6.08
C TRP A 65 0.31 -0.16 7.32
N GLN A 66 0.26 -1.48 7.24
CA GLN A 66 0.03 -2.36 8.39
C GLN A 66 1.10 -3.43 8.42
N TYR A 67 1.59 -3.76 9.60
CA TYR A 67 2.50 -4.88 9.83
C TYR A 67 2.08 -5.69 11.05
N GLN A 68 2.09 -7.02 10.92
CA GLN A 68 1.90 -7.92 12.06
C GLN A 68 2.82 -9.15 11.92
N SER A 69 3.46 -9.50 13.03
CA SER A 69 4.23 -10.75 13.18
C SER A 69 3.35 -11.83 13.79
N ALA A 70 3.46 -13.05 13.30
CA ALA A 70 2.76 -14.21 13.84
C ALA A 70 3.47 -14.83 15.05
N GLN A 71 4.61 -14.28 15.47
CA GLN A 71 5.36 -14.74 16.64
C GLN A 71 5.73 -16.24 16.59
N GLY A 72 5.99 -16.75 15.37
CA GLY A 72 6.30 -18.16 15.14
C GLY A 72 5.11 -19.12 15.18
N ASN A 73 3.89 -18.61 15.31
CA ASN A 73 2.68 -19.43 15.44
C ASN A 73 1.86 -19.43 14.16
N THR A 74 1.66 -20.59 13.56
CA THR A 74 0.91 -20.74 12.31
C THR A 74 -0.59 -20.45 12.46
N GLY A 75 -1.17 -20.73 13.63
CA GLY A 75 -2.56 -20.36 13.94
C GLY A 75 -2.73 -18.84 13.98
N THR A 76 -1.78 -18.14 14.59
CA THR A 76 -1.74 -16.67 14.58
C THR A 76 -1.56 -16.13 13.17
N ALA A 77 -0.69 -16.75 12.35
CA ALA A 77 -0.53 -16.38 10.94
C ALA A 77 -1.86 -16.47 10.17
N ALA A 78 -2.63 -17.51 10.40
CA ALA A 78 -3.96 -17.67 9.80
C ALA A 78 -4.97 -16.61 10.27
N GLN A 79 -4.92 -16.21 11.53
CA GLN A 79 -5.76 -15.14 12.07
C GLN A 79 -5.40 -13.78 11.47
N ILE A 80 -4.11 -13.47 11.36
CA ILE A 80 -3.61 -12.25 10.72
C ILE A 80 -4.05 -12.21 9.26
N ALA A 81 -3.91 -13.31 8.53
CA ALA A 81 -4.33 -13.40 7.14
C ALA A 81 -5.83 -13.06 6.97
N ARG A 82 -6.68 -13.66 7.79
CA ARG A 82 -8.14 -13.37 7.76
C ARG A 82 -8.45 -11.91 8.10
N LYS A 83 -7.77 -11.35 9.09
CA LYS A 83 -7.93 -9.94 9.45
C LYS A 83 -7.56 -9.03 8.29
N PHE A 84 -6.39 -9.22 7.70
CA PHE A 84 -5.92 -8.42 6.58
C PHE A 84 -6.86 -8.48 5.39
N ILE A 85 -7.35 -9.66 5.05
CA ILE A 85 -8.31 -9.83 3.94
C ILE A 85 -9.63 -9.11 4.24
N GLY A 86 -10.09 -9.16 5.48
CA GLY A 86 -11.27 -8.42 5.93
C GLY A 86 -11.11 -6.90 5.80
N ASP A 87 -9.90 -6.39 5.95
CA ASP A 87 -9.58 -4.96 5.78
C ASP A 87 -9.53 -4.53 4.29
N LYS A 88 -9.59 -5.49 3.34
CA LYS A 88 -9.58 -5.26 1.90
C LYS A 88 -8.42 -4.38 1.42
N PRO A 89 -7.15 -4.75 1.69
CA PRO A 89 -6.01 -3.97 1.24
C PRO A 89 -5.85 -4.06 -0.27
N ASP A 90 -5.10 -3.12 -0.85
CA ASP A 90 -4.73 -3.18 -2.28
C ASP A 90 -3.73 -4.31 -2.55
N ALA A 91 -2.89 -4.65 -1.57
CA ALA A 91 -1.99 -5.79 -1.62
C ALA A 91 -1.62 -6.29 -0.23
N ILE A 92 -1.30 -7.57 -0.14
CA ILE A 92 -0.70 -8.18 1.05
C ILE A 92 0.71 -8.67 0.69
N VAL A 93 1.68 -8.32 1.52
CA VAL A 93 3.05 -8.87 1.45
C VAL A 93 3.21 -9.91 2.54
N ALA A 94 3.47 -11.13 2.15
CA ALA A 94 3.66 -12.26 3.06
C ALA A 94 5.13 -12.68 3.08
N ILE A 95 5.75 -12.60 4.24
CA ILE A 95 7.18 -12.85 4.44
C ILE A 95 7.37 -14.21 5.11
N ALA A 96 8.13 -15.07 4.49
CA ALA A 96 8.38 -16.47 4.81
C ALA A 96 7.22 -17.43 4.42
N THR A 97 7.57 -18.68 4.21
CA THR A 97 6.67 -19.73 3.68
C THR A 97 5.37 -19.87 4.48
N PRO A 98 5.36 -19.97 5.82
CA PRO A 98 4.12 -20.17 6.55
C PRO A 98 3.17 -18.97 6.45
N SER A 99 3.68 -17.74 6.42
CA SER A 99 2.86 -16.55 6.22
C SER A 99 2.26 -16.51 4.83
N ALA A 100 3.05 -16.82 3.80
CA ALA A 100 2.57 -16.88 2.42
C ALA A 100 1.48 -17.93 2.25
N GLN A 101 1.66 -19.12 2.82
CA GLN A 101 0.64 -20.18 2.78
C GLN A 101 -0.65 -19.77 3.47
N ALA A 102 -0.56 -19.13 4.65
CA ALA A 102 -1.73 -18.64 5.39
C ALA A 102 -2.53 -17.60 4.58
N VAL A 103 -1.84 -16.65 3.96
CA VAL A 103 -2.49 -15.60 3.16
C VAL A 103 -3.12 -16.18 1.90
N ILE A 104 -2.39 -16.97 1.12
CA ILE A 104 -2.88 -17.55 -0.14
C ILE A 104 -4.06 -18.51 0.09
N ALA A 105 -4.05 -19.25 1.19
CA ALA A 105 -5.17 -20.11 1.55
C ALA A 105 -6.44 -19.32 1.90
N SER A 106 -6.30 -18.06 2.27
CA SER A 106 -7.40 -17.23 2.78
C SER A 106 -8.01 -16.30 1.74
N THR A 107 -7.38 -16.09 0.57
CA THR A 107 -7.92 -15.22 -0.48
C THR A 107 -7.73 -15.78 -1.88
N LYS A 108 -8.66 -15.38 -2.77
CA LYS A 108 -8.57 -15.60 -4.22
C LYS A 108 -8.58 -14.29 -5.01
N THR A 109 -8.74 -13.17 -4.35
CA THR A 109 -9.00 -11.87 -4.98
C THR A 109 -8.01 -10.78 -4.61
N VAL A 110 -7.49 -10.79 -3.38
CA VAL A 110 -6.49 -9.81 -2.95
C VAL A 110 -5.12 -10.16 -3.57
N PRO A 111 -4.45 -9.22 -4.22
CA PRO A 111 -3.09 -9.44 -4.70
C PRO A 111 -2.13 -9.78 -3.56
N VAL A 112 -1.37 -10.86 -3.71
CA VAL A 112 -0.41 -11.32 -2.72
C VAL A 112 0.99 -11.33 -3.32
N VAL A 113 1.90 -10.63 -2.68
CA VAL A 113 3.34 -10.68 -2.95
C VAL A 113 3.98 -11.47 -1.82
N PHE A 114 4.74 -12.49 -2.14
CA PHE A 114 5.48 -13.24 -1.12
C PHE A 114 6.98 -13.05 -1.28
N SER A 115 7.70 -13.12 -0.19
CA SER A 115 9.17 -13.01 -0.14
C SER A 115 9.73 -13.97 0.91
N ALA A 116 11.03 -14.26 0.81
CA ALA A 116 11.74 -15.17 1.70
C ALA A 116 11.07 -16.58 1.77
N VAL A 117 10.54 -17.04 0.65
CA VAL A 117 10.00 -18.38 0.48
C VAL A 117 11.05 -19.26 -0.18
N THR A 118 11.40 -20.38 0.46
CA THR A 118 12.48 -21.24 -0.01
C THR A 118 12.13 -21.93 -1.33
N ASP A 119 10.93 -22.47 -1.43
CA ASP A 119 10.43 -23.15 -2.63
C ASP A 119 8.92 -22.86 -2.80
N PRO A 120 8.57 -21.90 -3.63
CA PRO A 120 7.17 -21.53 -3.81
C PRO A 120 6.35 -22.59 -4.54
N VAL A 121 6.96 -23.44 -5.35
CA VAL A 121 6.28 -24.55 -6.05
C VAL A 121 5.95 -25.65 -5.05
N ALA A 122 6.93 -26.11 -4.26
CA ALA A 122 6.71 -27.12 -3.22
C ALA A 122 5.73 -26.60 -2.14
N ALA A 123 5.76 -25.31 -1.82
CA ALA A 123 4.81 -24.66 -0.93
C ALA A 123 3.42 -24.46 -1.54
N LYS A 124 3.22 -24.80 -2.81
CA LYS A 124 1.97 -24.64 -3.57
C LYS A 124 1.47 -23.20 -3.65
N LEU A 125 2.38 -22.24 -3.69
CA LEU A 125 2.07 -20.82 -3.86
C LEU A 125 1.91 -20.47 -5.33
N VAL A 126 2.67 -21.11 -6.18
CA VAL A 126 2.63 -21.03 -7.65
C VAL A 126 2.66 -22.43 -8.25
N LYS A 127 2.27 -22.55 -9.51
CA LYS A 127 2.22 -23.85 -10.20
C LYS A 127 3.60 -24.32 -10.64
N ASP A 128 4.41 -23.40 -11.11
CA ASP A 128 5.75 -23.63 -11.62
C ASP A 128 6.61 -22.37 -11.46
N TRP A 129 7.85 -22.42 -11.92
CA TRP A 129 8.80 -21.31 -11.84
C TRP A 129 8.67 -20.29 -12.99
N GLU A 130 7.90 -20.63 -14.01
CA GLU A 130 7.66 -19.73 -15.14
C GLU A 130 6.52 -18.74 -14.82
N PRO A 131 6.64 -17.51 -15.33
CA PRO A 131 5.63 -16.47 -15.08
C PRO A 131 4.31 -16.72 -15.81
#